data_ff93c4e1939f21cfc7c4501cb9fc0470
#
_entry.id   ff93c4e1939f21cfc7c4501cb9fc0470
#
_cell.length_a   1.000
_cell.length_b   1.000
_cell.length_c   1.000
_cell.angle_alpha   90.00
_cell.angle_beta   90.00
_cell.angle_gamma   90.00
#
_symmetry.space_group_name_H-M   'P 1'
#
loop_
_entity.id
_entity.type
_entity.pdbx_description
1 polymer ?
#
loop_
_entity_poly.entity_id
_entity_poly.type
_entity_poly.pdbx_seq_one_letter_code
_entity_poly.pdbx_strand_id
1 'polypeptide(L)'
;MNMRKISINEFKKRRFERSYISVYIVIRPISVENEQEIEVKNLCVIYGFTALGVRRIIAIYFENTNDNRFWLGVFEDLKARNLQNIMFLVTPQNKNIERCAKIIYNNIEIIRSPEDIMSAIDRYFATKTSRTLEIQLKNLILAEDIEKCEENIELFKQQYLHNRLVLEVFKRQEDDIKKLYKYNYDIRKLLYQYYAIREIKRHINRLNERQPLQENIDDVIEHFTEYISSFERG
;
A
#
# COMPACT_ATOMS: atom_id res chain seq x y z
N MET A 1 26.42 -6.82 -15.23
CA MET A 1 26.25 -5.43 -14.78
C MET A 1 26.06 -5.46 -13.28
N ASN A 2 27.12 -5.09 -12.51
CA ASN A 2 27.08 -5.16 -11.06
C ASN A 2 25.96 -4.24 -10.52
N MET A 3 25.02 -4.82 -9.82
CA MET A 3 23.94 -4.07 -9.14
C MET A 3 24.56 -3.24 -8.04
N ARG A 4 24.54 -1.90 -8.20
CA ARG A 4 24.94 -1.01 -7.10
C ARG A 4 23.90 -1.12 -6.00
N LYS A 5 24.25 -1.81 -4.92
CA LYS A 5 23.45 -1.91 -3.71
C LYS A 5 23.41 -0.52 -3.07
N ILE A 6 22.20 -0.01 -2.79
CA ILE A 6 22.05 1.26 -2.06
C ILE A 6 22.49 1.04 -0.62
N SER A 7 23.32 1.92 -0.05
CA SER A 7 23.66 1.83 1.37
C SER A 7 22.53 2.33 2.27
N ILE A 8 22.50 1.88 3.53
CA ILE A 8 21.52 2.32 4.54
C ILE A 8 21.52 3.85 4.67
N ASN A 9 22.70 4.46 4.79
CA ASN A 9 22.83 5.91 4.90
C ASN A 9 22.34 6.65 3.65
N GLU A 10 22.62 6.10 2.46
CA GLU A 10 22.15 6.65 1.19
C GLU A 10 20.62 6.56 1.12
N PHE A 11 20.02 5.44 1.53
CA PHE A 11 18.56 5.27 1.57
C PHE A 11 17.90 6.25 2.54
N LYS A 12 18.40 6.37 3.76
CA LYS A 12 17.82 7.25 4.78
C LYS A 12 17.91 8.73 4.43
N LYS A 13 18.96 9.15 3.72
CA LYS A 13 19.22 10.57 3.40
C LYS A 13 18.84 10.95 1.98
N ARG A 14 18.42 10.01 1.14
CA ARG A 14 18.12 10.32 -0.26
C ARG A 14 16.96 11.32 -0.35
N ARG A 15 17.14 12.28 -1.25
CA ARG A 15 16.08 13.21 -1.63
C ARG A 15 15.23 12.61 -2.72
N PHE A 16 13.98 13.01 -2.76
CA PHE A 16 13.01 12.54 -3.73
C PHE A 16 12.72 13.61 -4.78
N GLU A 17 12.04 13.20 -5.83
CA GLU A 17 11.37 14.12 -6.72
C GLU A 17 10.36 14.94 -5.93
N ARG A 18 10.17 16.21 -6.36
CA ARG A 18 9.31 17.14 -5.65
C ARG A 18 7.84 16.71 -5.59
N SER A 19 7.41 15.96 -6.61
CA SER A 19 6.00 15.60 -6.77
C SER A 19 5.84 14.14 -7.17
N TYR A 20 4.89 13.47 -6.52
CA TYR A 20 4.45 12.12 -6.85
C TYR A 20 2.97 12.14 -7.22
N ILE A 21 2.59 11.41 -8.26
CA ILE A 21 1.18 11.22 -8.62
C ILE A 21 0.51 10.36 -7.56
N SER A 22 1.14 9.24 -7.19
CA SER A 22 0.59 8.37 -6.16
C SER A 22 1.66 7.91 -5.20
N VAL A 23 1.30 7.89 -3.91
CA VAL A 23 2.10 7.33 -2.82
C VAL A 23 1.26 6.28 -2.11
N TYR A 24 1.86 5.15 -1.81
CA TYR A 24 1.22 3.98 -1.20
C TYR A 24 1.85 3.70 0.16
N ILE A 25 1.00 3.38 1.12
CA ILE A 25 1.41 2.92 2.44
C ILE A 25 1.02 1.45 2.60
N VAL A 26 2.01 0.60 2.83
CA VAL A 26 1.84 -0.82 3.11
C VAL A 26 2.27 -1.08 4.54
N ILE A 27 1.35 -1.61 5.36
CA ILE A 27 1.62 -1.93 6.77
C ILE A 27 1.49 -3.43 6.95
N ARG A 28 2.50 -4.07 7.56
CA ARG A 28 2.50 -5.51 7.86
C ARG A 28 3.21 -5.80 9.17
N PRO A 29 2.68 -6.75 9.95
CA PRO A 29 3.39 -7.23 11.13
C PRO A 29 4.69 -7.94 10.71
N ILE A 30 5.73 -7.72 11.48
CA ILE A 30 7.04 -8.33 11.35
C ILE A 30 7.55 -8.73 12.73
N SER A 31 8.18 -9.90 12.82
CA SER A 31 8.81 -10.36 14.05
C SER A 31 10.19 -9.72 14.19
N VAL A 32 10.42 -9.07 15.30
CA VAL A 32 11.71 -8.47 15.67
C VAL A 32 12.22 -9.11 16.95
N GLU A 33 13.51 -9.39 16.99
CA GLU A 33 14.19 -9.97 18.15
C GLU A 33 14.89 -8.86 18.92
N ASN A 34 14.49 -8.68 20.17
CA ASN A 34 15.20 -7.89 21.11
C ASN A 34 15.86 -8.81 22.15
N GLU A 35 16.77 -8.30 22.96
CA GLU A 35 17.75 -9.07 23.78
C GLU A 35 17.23 -10.34 24.49
N GLN A 36 15.94 -10.51 24.67
CA GLN A 36 15.35 -11.65 25.41
C GLN A 36 13.98 -12.13 24.86
N GLU A 37 13.34 -11.40 23.94
CA GLU A 37 11.97 -11.71 23.50
C GLU A 37 11.78 -11.41 22.01
N ILE A 38 10.88 -12.15 21.39
CA ILE A 38 10.41 -11.86 20.03
C ILE A 38 9.15 -10.98 20.14
N GLU A 39 9.25 -9.79 19.63
CA GLU A 39 8.12 -8.85 19.53
C GLU A 39 7.56 -8.79 18.12
N VAL A 40 6.27 -8.47 18.01
CA VAL A 40 5.63 -8.17 16.72
C VAL A 40 5.48 -6.67 16.59
N LYS A 41 6.19 -6.08 15.63
CA LYS A 41 6.06 -4.66 15.26
C LYS A 41 5.39 -4.51 13.91
N ASN A 42 4.78 -3.37 13.64
CA ASN A 42 4.26 -3.06 12.32
C ASN A 42 5.36 -2.44 11.46
N LEU A 43 5.71 -3.10 10.36
CA LEU A 43 6.56 -2.53 9.33
C LEU A 43 5.72 -1.72 8.37
N CYS A 44 6.03 -0.44 8.26
CA CYS A 44 5.42 0.49 7.31
C CYS A 44 6.39 0.72 6.15
N VAL A 45 6.01 0.30 4.95
CA VAL A 45 6.75 0.55 3.71
C VAL A 45 5.99 1.56 2.88
N ILE A 46 6.64 2.67 2.53
CA ILE A 46 6.08 3.73 1.70
C ILE A 46 6.76 3.69 0.34
N TYR A 47 5.98 3.62 -0.72
CA TYR A 47 6.48 3.70 -2.10
C TYR A 47 5.58 4.59 -2.95
N GLY A 48 6.07 5.05 -4.10
CA GLY A 48 5.29 5.94 -4.95
C GLY A 48 5.72 5.95 -6.40
N PHE A 49 4.89 6.59 -7.20
CA PHE A 49 5.09 6.79 -8.63
C PHE A 49 5.14 8.28 -8.96
N THR A 50 6.17 8.68 -9.70
CA THR A 50 6.28 10.03 -10.26
C THR A 50 5.40 10.20 -11.51
N ALA A 51 5.27 11.43 -12.01
CA ALA A 51 4.58 11.72 -13.26
C ALA A 51 5.23 11.02 -14.49
N LEU A 52 6.49 10.66 -14.40
CA LEU A 52 7.23 9.95 -15.45
C LEU A 52 7.09 8.42 -15.33
N GLY A 53 6.27 7.92 -14.42
CA GLY A 53 6.09 6.49 -14.19
C GLY A 53 7.23 5.83 -13.41
N VAL A 54 8.19 6.60 -12.91
CA VAL A 54 9.29 6.07 -12.09
C VAL A 54 8.76 5.68 -10.73
N ARG A 55 8.95 4.42 -10.35
CA ARG A 55 8.57 3.94 -9.01
C ARG A 55 9.75 3.95 -8.05
N ARG A 56 9.49 4.31 -6.80
CA ARG A 56 10.49 4.40 -5.72
C ARG A 56 9.95 3.82 -4.43
N ILE A 57 10.77 3.06 -3.69
CA ILE A 57 10.54 2.86 -2.26
C ILE A 57 11.04 4.12 -1.55
N ILE A 58 10.11 4.85 -0.97
CA ILE A 58 10.36 6.19 -0.41
C ILE A 58 10.91 6.06 1.00
N ALA A 59 10.27 5.25 1.84
CA ALA A 59 10.65 5.13 3.23
C ALA A 59 10.22 3.80 3.83
N ILE A 60 10.90 3.41 4.92
CA ILE A 60 10.59 2.24 5.72
C ILE A 60 10.67 2.66 7.18
N TYR A 61 9.60 2.40 7.96
CA TYR A 61 9.51 2.72 9.37
C TYR A 61 8.97 1.54 10.18
N PHE A 62 9.33 1.48 11.46
CA PHE A 62 8.55 0.73 12.43
C PHE A 62 7.45 1.61 13.00
N GLU A 63 6.21 1.18 12.88
CA GLU A 63 5.07 1.79 13.54
C GLU A 63 4.92 1.14 14.93
N ASN A 64 5.38 1.85 15.98
CA ASN A 64 5.25 1.39 17.36
C ASN A 64 3.88 1.72 17.95
N THR A 65 3.29 2.83 17.51
CA THR A 65 2.00 3.32 17.94
C THR A 65 1.23 3.86 16.74
N ASN A 66 0.00 3.39 16.54
CA ASN A 66 -0.88 3.96 15.51
C ASN A 66 -1.47 5.30 16.01
N ASP A 67 -0.62 6.29 16.28
CA ASP A 67 -1.03 7.60 16.75
C ASP A 67 -0.71 8.73 15.75
N ASN A 68 -1.32 9.89 16.00
CA ASN A 68 -1.11 11.04 15.13
C ASN A 68 0.33 11.56 15.16
N ARG A 69 1.05 11.42 16.28
CA ARG A 69 2.43 11.91 16.44
C ARG A 69 3.37 11.16 15.52
N PHE A 70 3.23 9.83 15.47
CA PHE A 70 4.02 8.99 14.55
C PHE A 70 3.78 9.40 13.10
N TRP A 71 2.52 9.47 12.67
CA TRP A 71 2.18 9.79 11.27
C TRP A 71 2.51 11.22 10.87
N LEU A 72 2.40 12.19 11.78
CA LEU A 72 2.91 13.55 11.52
C LEU A 72 4.41 13.53 11.28
N GLY A 73 5.19 12.86 12.13
CA GLY A 73 6.63 12.73 11.97
C GLY A 73 7.02 12.07 10.65
N VAL A 74 6.29 11.02 10.22
CA VAL A 74 6.49 10.37 8.91
C VAL A 74 6.30 11.36 7.77
N PHE A 75 5.19 12.09 7.72
CA PHE A 75 4.92 13.02 6.62
C PHE A 75 5.82 14.26 6.64
N GLU A 76 6.24 14.72 7.82
CA GLU A 76 7.24 15.78 7.98
C GLU A 76 8.62 15.35 7.45
N ASP A 77 9.06 14.13 7.75
CA ASP A 77 10.30 13.56 7.19
C ASP A 77 10.25 13.50 5.67
N LEU A 78 9.15 12.98 5.10
CA LEU A 78 8.98 12.92 3.65
C LEU A 78 9.09 14.32 3.02
N LYS A 79 8.48 15.31 3.64
CA LYS A 79 8.51 16.71 3.18
C LYS A 79 9.91 17.31 3.29
N ALA A 80 10.62 17.05 4.39
CA ALA A 80 12.02 17.48 4.60
C ALA A 80 12.98 16.86 3.55
N ARG A 81 12.67 15.64 3.09
CA ARG A 81 13.42 14.95 2.02
C ARG A 81 12.96 15.32 0.61
N ASN A 82 12.30 16.45 0.45
CA ASN A 82 11.85 17.08 -0.81
C ASN A 82 10.54 16.57 -1.41
N LEU A 83 9.82 15.66 -0.80
CA LEU A 83 8.50 15.23 -1.27
C LEU A 83 7.45 16.32 -0.92
N GLN A 84 7.29 17.32 -1.78
CA GLN A 84 6.45 18.49 -1.50
C GLN A 84 4.99 18.29 -1.87
N ASN A 85 4.71 17.48 -2.91
CA ASN A 85 3.36 17.27 -3.41
C ASN A 85 3.07 15.77 -3.61
N ILE A 86 1.93 15.36 -3.08
CA ILE A 86 1.33 14.04 -3.31
C ILE A 86 -0.08 14.30 -3.84
N MET A 87 -0.40 13.82 -5.04
CA MET A 87 -1.76 13.93 -5.57
C MET A 87 -2.68 12.89 -4.91
N PHE A 88 -2.27 11.62 -4.92
CA PHE A 88 -3.04 10.52 -4.35
C PHE A 88 -2.23 9.79 -3.26
N LEU A 89 -2.81 9.66 -2.09
CA LEU A 89 -2.31 8.77 -1.04
C LEU A 89 -3.19 7.52 -0.99
N VAL A 90 -2.64 6.39 -1.39
CA VAL A 90 -3.30 5.08 -1.32
C VAL A 90 -2.89 4.40 -0.02
N THR A 91 -3.85 4.20 0.87
CA THR A 91 -3.59 3.73 2.24
C THR A 91 -4.64 2.72 2.70
N PRO A 92 -4.30 1.82 3.65
CA PRO A 92 -5.31 1.11 4.42
C PRO A 92 -6.26 2.08 5.12
N GLN A 93 -7.45 1.61 5.48
CA GLN A 93 -8.40 2.43 6.23
C GLN A 93 -7.83 2.78 7.62
N ASN A 94 -7.26 3.98 7.75
CA ASN A 94 -6.64 4.47 8.98
C ASN A 94 -6.83 5.99 9.10
N LYS A 95 -7.70 6.39 10.03
CA LYS A 95 -8.05 7.80 10.25
C LYS A 95 -6.86 8.67 10.66
N ASN A 96 -5.86 8.11 11.35
CA ASN A 96 -4.68 8.86 11.78
C ASN A 96 -3.79 9.18 10.58
N ILE A 97 -3.57 8.22 9.67
CA ILE A 97 -2.86 8.45 8.41
C ILE A 97 -3.55 9.53 7.60
N GLU A 98 -4.87 9.39 7.37
CA GLU A 98 -5.66 10.31 6.55
C GLU A 98 -5.62 11.74 7.11
N ARG A 99 -5.80 11.88 8.43
CA ARG A 99 -5.78 13.18 9.11
C ARG A 99 -4.41 13.84 9.02
N CYS A 100 -3.34 13.12 9.35
CA CYS A 100 -1.98 13.65 9.35
C CYS A 100 -1.51 14.00 7.95
N ALA A 101 -1.83 13.17 6.94
CA ALA A 101 -1.52 13.47 5.54
C ALA A 101 -2.16 14.78 5.08
N LYS A 102 -3.43 15.02 5.41
CA LYS A 102 -4.15 16.26 5.07
C LYS A 102 -3.62 17.50 5.79
N ILE A 103 -3.05 17.34 6.98
CA ILE A 103 -2.39 18.46 7.70
C ILE A 103 -1.12 18.90 6.97
N ILE A 104 -0.33 17.95 6.49
CA ILE A 104 0.98 18.23 5.87
C ILE A 104 0.87 18.55 4.37
N TYR A 105 -0.07 17.91 3.67
CA TYR A 105 -0.29 18.05 2.22
C TYR A 105 -1.70 18.56 1.94
N ASN A 106 -1.84 19.86 1.66
CA ASN A 106 -3.15 20.55 1.58
C ASN A 106 -4.09 19.99 0.48
N ASN A 107 -3.54 19.48 -0.63
CA ASN A 107 -4.31 19.05 -1.79
C ASN A 107 -4.23 17.54 -2.04
N ILE A 108 -3.95 16.77 -0.99
CA ILE A 108 -3.84 15.32 -1.09
C ILE A 108 -5.22 14.68 -1.17
N GLU A 109 -5.37 13.75 -2.10
CA GLU A 109 -6.56 12.91 -2.17
C GLU A 109 -6.28 11.53 -1.59
N ILE A 110 -7.12 11.11 -0.65
CA ILE A 110 -6.98 9.82 0.01
C ILE A 110 -7.78 8.77 -0.74
N ILE A 111 -7.10 7.71 -1.15
CA ILE A 111 -7.68 6.57 -1.84
C ILE A 111 -7.52 5.33 -0.96
N ARG A 112 -8.59 4.57 -0.79
CA ARG A 112 -8.49 3.30 -0.10
C ARG A 112 -7.72 2.29 -0.95
N SER A 113 -6.79 1.58 -0.31
CA SER A 113 -5.98 0.56 -0.98
C SER A 113 -6.86 -0.56 -1.57
N PRO A 114 -6.77 -0.86 -2.87
CA PRO A 114 -7.47 -1.99 -3.48
C PRO A 114 -7.18 -3.32 -2.79
N GLU A 115 -5.96 -3.46 -2.26
CA GLU A 115 -5.56 -4.64 -1.51
C GLU A 115 -6.23 -4.72 -0.13
N ASP A 116 -6.50 -3.58 0.50
CA ASP A 116 -7.25 -3.54 1.76
C ASP A 116 -8.72 -3.94 1.53
N ILE A 117 -9.32 -3.47 0.44
CA ILE A 117 -10.65 -3.89 -0.02
C ILE A 117 -10.66 -5.42 -0.23
N MET A 118 -9.68 -5.92 -0.97
CA MET A 118 -9.54 -7.35 -1.26
C MET A 118 -9.37 -8.18 0.01
N SER A 119 -8.46 -7.77 0.90
CA SER A 119 -8.20 -8.49 2.15
C SER A 119 -9.41 -8.50 3.09
N ALA A 120 -10.24 -7.47 3.06
CA ALA A 120 -11.48 -7.43 3.85
C ALA A 120 -12.47 -8.51 3.39
N ILE A 121 -12.51 -8.79 2.10
CA ILE A 121 -13.42 -9.79 1.50
C ILE A 121 -12.80 -11.19 1.57
N ASP A 122 -11.50 -11.31 1.29
CA ASP A 122 -10.76 -12.59 1.17
C ASP A 122 -10.80 -13.42 2.46
N ARG A 123 -10.95 -12.77 3.63
CA ARG A 123 -11.09 -13.45 4.93
C ARG A 123 -12.27 -14.43 5.01
N TYR A 124 -13.24 -14.28 4.13
CA TYR A 124 -14.46 -15.10 4.08
C TYR A 124 -14.41 -16.18 3.01
N PHE A 125 -13.27 -16.34 2.33
CA PHE A 125 -13.08 -17.31 1.27
C PHE A 125 -11.95 -18.29 1.55
N ALA A 126 -12.12 -19.53 1.06
CA ALA A 126 -11.02 -20.49 0.99
C ALA A 126 -10.02 -20.07 -0.10
N THR A 127 -8.75 -20.43 0.06
CA THR A 127 -7.60 -19.98 -0.74
C THR A 127 -7.78 -20.11 -2.28
N LYS A 128 -8.59 -21.05 -2.76
CA LYS A 128 -8.87 -21.22 -4.19
C LYS A 128 -9.75 -20.13 -4.80
N THR A 129 -10.51 -19.43 -3.99
CA THR A 129 -11.46 -18.39 -4.42
C THR A 129 -10.80 -17.02 -4.53
N SER A 130 -9.68 -16.83 -3.85
CA SER A 130 -8.93 -15.56 -3.80
C SER A 130 -8.52 -15.03 -5.18
N ARG A 131 -8.09 -15.91 -6.11
CA ARG A 131 -7.71 -15.49 -7.47
C ARG A 131 -8.92 -15.02 -8.29
N THR A 132 -10.05 -15.68 -8.15
CA THR A 132 -11.30 -15.28 -8.83
C THR A 132 -11.76 -13.93 -8.32
N LEU A 133 -11.70 -13.72 -7.01
CA LEU A 133 -12.04 -12.44 -6.37
C LEU A 133 -11.12 -11.31 -6.82
N GLU A 134 -9.80 -11.57 -6.95
CA GLU A 134 -8.84 -10.60 -7.48
C GLU A 134 -9.22 -10.14 -8.90
N ILE A 135 -9.57 -11.07 -9.77
CA ILE A 135 -10.00 -10.75 -11.15
C ILE A 135 -11.29 -9.94 -11.12
N GLN A 136 -12.25 -10.31 -10.28
CA GLN A 136 -13.53 -9.60 -10.16
C GLN A 136 -13.31 -8.17 -9.65
N LEU A 137 -12.52 -7.97 -8.58
CA LEU A 137 -12.21 -6.63 -8.07
C LEU A 137 -11.48 -5.78 -9.11
N LYS A 138 -10.55 -6.37 -9.86
CA LYS A 138 -9.89 -5.71 -10.98
C LYS A 138 -10.92 -5.24 -12.02
N ASN A 139 -11.87 -6.11 -12.38
CA ASN A 139 -12.91 -5.79 -13.36
C ASN A 139 -13.86 -4.68 -12.85
N LEU A 140 -14.09 -4.62 -11.55
CA LEU A 140 -14.87 -3.54 -10.92
C LEU A 140 -14.13 -2.19 -10.99
N ILE A 141 -12.83 -2.14 -10.68
CA ILE A 141 -12.06 -0.89 -10.62
C ILE A 141 -11.64 -0.42 -12.01
N LEU A 142 -11.38 -1.34 -12.93
CA LEU A 142 -10.89 -1.08 -14.29
C LEU A 142 -11.94 -1.33 -15.37
N ALA A 143 -13.23 -1.27 -15.06
CA ALA A 143 -14.28 -1.24 -16.07
C ALA A 143 -14.13 0.03 -16.94
N GLU A 144 -14.68 -0.02 -18.14
CA GLU A 144 -14.57 1.08 -19.11
C GLU A 144 -15.14 2.38 -18.55
N ASP A 145 -16.34 2.31 -18.00
CA ASP A 145 -17.07 3.42 -17.40
C ASP A 145 -17.80 3.01 -16.11
N ILE A 146 -18.56 3.94 -15.53
CA ILE A 146 -19.30 3.71 -14.29
C ILE A 146 -20.48 2.75 -14.52
N GLU A 147 -21.13 2.81 -15.68
CA GLU A 147 -22.25 1.96 -16.06
C GLU A 147 -21.78 0.47 -16.09
N LYS A 148 -20.64 0.22 -16.72
CA LYS A 148 -20.05 -1.12 -16.75
C LYS A 148 -19.57 -1.59 -15.37
N CYS A 149 -19.10 -0.68 -14.54
CA CYS A 149 -18.78 -0.99 -13.15
C CYS A 149 -20.04 -1.42 -12.38
N GLU A 150 -21.16 -0.71 -12.53
CA GLU A 150 -22.42 -1.04 -11.86
C GLU A 150 -23.00 -2.39 -12.32
N GLU A 151 -22.92 -2.71 -13.61
CA GLU A 151 -23.25 -4.04 -14.11
C GLU A 151 -22.40 -5.13 -13.45
N ASN A 152 -21.09 -4.91 -13.36
CA ASN A 152 -20.18 -5.87 -12.73
C ASN A 152 -20.44 -5.99 -11.22
N ILE A 153 -20.86 -4.92 -10.54
CA ILE A 153 -21.27 -4.93 -9.13
C ILE A 153 -22.51 -5.84 -8.95
N GLU A 154 -23.50 -5.69 -9.82
CA GLU A 154 -24.72 -6.52 -9.75
C GLU A 154 -24.40 -8.00 -10.05
N LEU A 155 -23.55 -8.30 -11.02
CA LEU A 155 -23.06 -9.65 -11.27
C LEU A 155 -22.33 -10.24 -10.06
N PHE A 156 -21.48 -9.44 -9.40
CA PHE A 156 -20.81 -9.84 -8.16
C PHE A 156 -21.83 -10.16 -7.07
N LYS A 157 -22.82 -9.31 -6.84
CA LYS A 157 -23.85 -9.52 -5.82
C LYS A 157 -24.67 -10.80 -6.12
N GLN A 158 -25.05 -11.03 -7.37
CA GLN A 158 -25.77 -12.23 -7.79
C GLN A 158 -24.96 -13.51 -7.55
N GLN A 159 -23.67 -13.50 -7.89
CA GLN A 159 -22.79 -14.64 -7.68
C GLN A 159 -22.65 -15.03 -6.21
N TYR A 160 -22.63 -14.04 -5.32
CA TYR A 160 -22.47 -14.26 -3.87
C TYR A 160 -23.77 -14.13 -3.08
N LEU A 161 -24.93 -14.24 -3.74
CA LEU A 161 -26.24 -14.06 -3.11
C LEU A 161 -26.45 -14.91 -1.86
N HIS A 162 -25.91 -16.12 -1.83
CA HIS A 162 -26.01 -17.05 -0.70
C HIS A 162 -24.93 -16.82 0.38
N ASN A 163 -23.98 -15.90 0.17
CA ASN A 163 -22.93 -15.55 1.13
C ASN A 163 -23.15 -14.16 1.70
N ARG A 164 -24.05 -14.08 2.69
CA ARG A 164 -24.44 -12.80 3.31
C ARG A 164 -23.23 -12.00 3.85
N LEU A 165 -22.25 -12.67 4.45
CA LEU A 165 -21.06 -12.00 5.00
C LEU A 165 -20.25 -11.32 3.92
N VAL A 166 -20.03 -11.97 2.78
CA VAL A 166 -19.34 -11.37 1.61
C VAL A 166 -20.09 -10.14 1.12
N LEU A 167 -21.41 -10.23 0.99
CA LEU A 167 -22.21 -9.11 0.52
C LEU A 167 -22.18 -7.92 1.50
N GLU A 168 -22.26 -8.17 2.81
CA GLU A 168 -22.16 -7.10 3.82
C GLU A 168 -20.79 -6.42 3.82
N VAL A 169 -19.71 -7.18 3.69
CA VAL A 169 -18.36 -6.62 3.58
C VAL A 169 -18.20 -5.87 2.27
N PHE A 170 -18.66 -6.43 1.15
CA PHE A 170 -18.58 -5.78 -0.17
C PHE A 170 -19.35 -4.47 -0.21
N LYS A 171 -20.56 -4.41 0.35
CA LYS A 171 -21.38 -3.20 0.42
C LYS A 171 -20.63 -2.01 1.05
N ARG A 172 -19.78 -2.28 2.05
CA ARG A 172 -18.95 -1.23 2.68
C ARG A 172 -17.83 -0.72 1.77
N GLN A 173 -17.50 -1.46 0.72
CA GLN A 173 -16.44 -1.12 -0.23
C GLN A 173 -16.98 -0.51 -1.54
N GLU A 174 -18.25 -0.72 -1.82
CA GLU A 174 -18.89 -0.33 -3.07
C GLU A 174 -18.73 1.18 -3.35
N ASP A 175 -18.98 2.01 -2.35
CA ASP A 175 -18.83 3.46 -2.47
C ASP A 175 -17.39 3.88 -2.77
N ASP A 176 -16.40 3.22 -2.16
CA ASP A 176 -14.99 3.53 -2.40
C ASP A 176 -14.57 3.12 -3.82
N ILE A 177 -15.13 2.03 -4.35
CA ILE A 177 -14.92 1.61 -5.75
C ILE A 177 -15.56 2.64 -6.69
N LYS A 178 -16.83 3.01 -6.48
CA LYS A 178 -17.56 3.97 -7.34
C LYS A 178 -16.90 5.36 -7.36
N LYS A 179 -16.36 5.82 -6.24
CA LYS A 179 -15.62 7.10 -6.17
C LYS A 179 -14.40 7.16 -7.10
N LEU A 180 -13.81 6.02 -7.47
CA LEU A 180 -12.67 5.99 -8.40
C LEU A 180 -13.08 6.41 -9.82
N TYR A 181 -14.37 6.32 -10.18
CA TYR A 181 -14.87 6.64 -11.53
C TYR A 181 -14.95 8.13 -11.84
N LYS A 182 -14.71 9.01 -10.87
CA LYS A 182 -14.41 10.43 -11.14
C LYS A 182 -13.08 10.63 -11.87
N TYR A 183 -12.23 9.61 -11.90
CA TYR A 183 -10.96 9.60 -12.64
C TYR A 183 -11.06 8.78 -13.92
N ASN A 184 -10.27 9.18 -14.94
CA ASN A 184 -10.15 8.40 -16.18
C ASN A 184 -9.50 7.04 -15.94
N TYR A 185 -9.55 6.18 -16.96
CA TYR A 185 -9.04 4.82 -16.90
C TYR A 185 -7.54 4.75 -16.52
N ASP A 186 -6.71 5.65 -17.06
CA ASP A 186 -5.26 5.62 -16.81
C ASP A 186 -4.94 5.93 -15.35
N ILE A 187 -5.65 6.89 -14.76
CA ILE A 187 -5.53 7.19 -13.32
C ILE A 187 -6.02 6.01 -12.49
N ARG A 188 -7.17 5.40 -12.81
CA ARG A 188 -7.66 4.21 -12.09
C ARG A 188 -6.65 3.05 -12.17
N LYS A 189 -6.05 2.83 -13.35
CA LYS A 189 -5.00 1.83 -13.54
C LYS A 189 -3.75 2.13 -12.70
N LEU A 190 -3.36 3.39 -12.60
CA LEU A 190 -2.27 3.81 -11.72
C LEU A 190 -2.63 3.56 -10.24
N LEU A 191 -3.84 3.88 -9.82
CA LEU A 191 -4.30 3.67 -8.43
C LEU A 191 -4.48 2.18 -8.08
N TYR A 192 -4.72 1.32 -9.07
CA TYR A 192 -4.83 -0.13 -8.91
C TYR A 192 -3.45 -0.81 -8.96
N GLN A 193 -2.53 -0.46 -8.06
CA GLN A 193 -1.19 -1.10 -7.97
C GLN A 193 -1.17 -2.36 -7.08
N TYR A 194 -2.17 -3.21 -7.25
CA TYR A 194 -2.34 -4.42 -6.46
C TYR A 194 -1.11 -5.35 -6.48
N TYR A 195 -0.49 -5.51 -7.66
CA TYR A 195 0.69 -6.36 -7.80
C TYR A 195 1.91 -5.82 -7.05
N ALA A 196 2.15 -4.51 -7.07
CA ALA A 196 3.26 -3.89 -6.34
C ALA A 196 3.07 -4.04 -4.81
N ILE A 197 1.84 -3.86 -4.32
CA ILE A 197 1.50 -4.08 -2.92
C ILE A 197 1.75 -5.54 -2.52
N ARG A 198 1.28 -6.50 -3.32
CA ARG A 198 1.50 -7.94 -3.08
C ARG A 198 2.98 -8.33 -3.12
N GLU A 199 3.75 -7.73 -4.00
CA GLU A 199 5.19 -7.98 -4.12
C GLU A 199 5.91 -7.54 -2.84
N ILE A 200 5.63 -6.32 -2.34
CA ILE A 200 6.16 -5.82 -1.08
C ILE A 200 5.74 -6.74 0.09
N LYS A 201 4.46 -7.10 0.18
CA LYS A 201 3.95 -7.99 1.23
C LYS A 201 4.61 -9.36 1.20
N ARG A 202 4.80 -9.95 0.01
CA ARG A 202 5.54 -11.24 -0.12
C ARG A 202 6.98 -11.10 0.32
N HIS A 203 7.62 -9.98 0.04
CA HIS A 203 8.99 -9.74 0.51
C HIS A 203 9.05 -9.68 2.05
N ILE A 204 8.14 -8.94 2.68
CA ILE A 204 8.04 -8.87 4.15
C ILE A 204 7.78 -10.26 4.75
N ASN A 205 6.86 -11.04 4.18
CA ASN A 205 6.57 -12.39 4.67
C ASN A 205 7.81 -13.31 4.59
N ARG A 206 8.59 -13.22 3.51
CA ARG A 206 9.85 -14.00 3.39
C ARG A 206 10.89 -13.62 4.45
N LEU A 207 10.91 -12.38 4.91
CA LEU A 207 11.77 -11.98 6.03
C LEU A 207 11.31 -12.66 7.31
N ASN A 208 10.01 -12.66 7.59
CA ASN A 208 9.45 -13.35 8.75
C ASN A 208 9.67 -14.87 8.75
N GLU A 209 9.68 -15.51 7.57
CA GLU A 209 9.88 -16.97 7.41
C GLU A 209 11.33 -17.40 7.65
N ARG A 210 12.30 -16.51 7.45
CA ARG A 210 13.72 -16.85 7.55
C ARG A 210 14.21 -16.84 8.99
N GLN A 211 14.02 -15.75 9.67
CA GLN A 211 14.30 -15.55 11.11
C GLN A 211 13.72 -14.22 11.58
N PRO A 212 13.47 -14.02 12.88
CA PRO A 212 13.17 -12.71 13.42
C PRO A 212 14.28 -11.71 13.07
N LEU A 213 13.89 -10.48 12.76
CA LEU A 213 14.86 -9.42 12.51
C LEU A 213 15.34 -8.80 13.82
N GLN A 214 16.56 -8.27 13.83
CA GLN A 214 17.05 -7.48 14.95
C GLN A 214 16.16 -6.25 15.20
N GLU A 215 16.10 -5.75 16.42
CA GLU A 215 15.20 -4.67 16.82
C GLU A 215 15.51 -3.31 16.18
N ASN A 216 16.30 -3.28 15.17
CA ASN A 216 16.74 -2.04 14.58
C ASN A 216 16.23 -1.93 13.13
N ILE A 217 15.75 -0.72 12.78
CA ILE A 217 15.23 -0.45 11.43
C ILE A 217 16.32 -0.57 10.36
N ASP A 218 17.59 -0.45 10.74
CA ASP A 218 18.71 -0.55 9.81
C ASP A 218 18.86 -1.97 9.28
N ASP A 219 18.66 -2.97 10.11
CA ASP A 219 18.66 -4.39 9.69
C ASP A 219 17.55 -4.64 8.66
N VAL A 220 16.36 -4.08 8.91
CA VAL A 220 15.26 -4.17 7.96
C VAL A 220 15.63 -3.50 6.63
N ILE A 221 16.20 -2.30 6.67
CA ILE A 221 16.61 -1.58 5.46
C ILE A 221 17.70 -2.36 4.73
N GLU A 222 18.65 -2.97 5.43
CA GLU A 222 19.69 -3.80 4.83
C GLU A 222 19.09 -4.98 4.06
N HIS A 223 18.16 -5.70 4.66
CA HIS A 223 17.44 -6.79 4.00
C HIS A 223 16.61 -6.31 2.78
N PHE A 224 16.15 -5.07 2.80
CA PHE A 224 15.43 -4.50 1.68
C PHE A 224 16.32 -3.93 0.57
N THR A 225 17.63 -3.70 0.77
CA THR A 225 18.47 -2.98 -0.18
C THR A 225 18.53 -3.60 -1.58
N GLU A 226 18.60 -4.92 -1.67
CA GLU A 226 18.60 -5.64 -2.96
C GLU A 226 17.21 -5.58 -3.60
N TYR A 227 16.17 -5.76 -2.79
CA TYR A 227 14.79 -5.67 -3.23
C TYR A 227 14.44 -4.26 -3.73
N ILE A 228 14.85 -3.20 -3.02
CA ILE A 228 14.66 -1.80 -3.44
C ILE A 228 15.22 -1.61 -4.85
N SER A 229 16.46 -2.04 -5.10
CA SER A 229 17.12 -1.89 -6.39
C SER A 229 16.41 -2.63 -7.53
N SER A 230 15.79 -3.78 -7.26
CA SER A 230 15.01 -4.52 -8.23
C SER A 230 13.62 -3.92 -8.44
N PHE A 231 12.96 -3.51 -7.36
CA PHE A 231 11.65 -2.88 -7.38
C PHE A 231 11.64 -1.58 -8.19
N GLU A 232 12.66 -0.74 -8.04
CA GLU A 232 12.72 0.57 -8.70
C GLU A 232 13.02 0.51 -10.20
N ARG A 233 13.41 -0.64 -10.75
CA ARG A 233 13.72 -0.84 -12.19
C ARG A 233 12.60 -1.45 -13.01
N GLY A 234 11.66 -2.11 -12.39
CA GLY A 234 10.50 -2.72 -13.04
C GLY A 234 9.35 -1.74 -13.18
#